data_4d5aac0ba6febf848e7fec2fcdd61524
#
_entry.id   4d5aac0ba6febf848e7fec2fcdd61524
#
_cell.length_a   1.000
_cell.length_b   1.000
_cell.length_c   1.000
_cell.angle_alpha   90.00
_cell.angle_beta   90.00
_cell.angle_gamma   90.00
#
_symmetry.space_group_name_H-M   'P 1'
#
loop_
_entity.id
_entity.type
_entity.pdbx_description
1 polymer ?
#
loop_
_entity_poly.entity_id
_entity_poly.type
_entity_poly.pdbx_seq_one_letter_code
_entity_poly.pdbx_strand_id
1 'polypeptide(L)'
;MNIFSEIYGSYFRITAKLMKKEQLSDNEIINVVNNEGFRDSVLFLPQKLIPQKDNSDWGLFKRNADDTLSPVIKNKPVSPMTTLQKMWLKSKLSDPKIRLFLCDDTISALEKRLSDVKPLYNSSYFRYTDRFSDGDDYSDEIYRKNFQAILNGVKSQEILEITFTSGHGQRIHRKFLPIKIEYSPKNDKFRVYSMLIKCGRIHSSGVINIGRIEKVRQTGQFCTIPVNIPKHLNKRKCSEPVTVRVTTERNTVERFFMEFAPYEKQSERDLTTGECIVKIWYDNQDETELLIRLLAFGPTIEILAPFDFRQKAAERVLNQFEIFRHQT
;
A
#
# COMPACT_ATOMS: atom_id res chain seq x y z
N MET A 1 11.11 -27.21 1.24
CA MET A 1 11.53 -26.06 0.42
C MET A 1 10.68 -24.88 0.83
N ASN A 2 11.25 -23.81 1.34
CA ASN A 2 10.51 -22.63 1.73
C ASN A 2 10.07 -21.87 0.47
N ILE A 3 8.76 -21.80 0.18
CA ILE A 3 8.17 -21.29 -1.07
C ILE A 3 8.47 -19.82 -1.30
N PHE A 4 8.60 -19.09 -0.20
CA PHE A 4 8.96 -17.67 -0.18
C PHE A 4 10.39 -17.47 0.31
N SER A 5 11.29 -18.43 0.05
CA SER A 5 12.69 -18.25 0.41
C SER A 5 13.25 -17.03 -0.33
N GLU A 6 13.44 -15.95 0.40
CA GLU A 6 14.03 -14.71 -0.11
C GLU A 6 15.41 -14.95 -0.70
N ILE A 7 16.17 -15.88 -0.13
CA ILE A 7 17.51 -16.23 -0.58
C ILE A 7 17.48 -16.77 -2.01
N TYR A 8 16.72 -17.84 -2.25
CA TYR A 8 16.66 -18.46 -3.59
C TYR A 8 15.98 -17.54 -4.61
N GLY A 9 14.91 -16.85 -4.20
CA GLY A 9 14.24 -15.86 -5.05
C GLY A 9 15.15 -14.71 -5.43
N SER A 10 16.01 -14.24 -4.53
CA SER A 10 17.01 -13.19 -4.79
C SER A 10 18.08 -13.66 -5.75
N TYR A 11 18.60 -14.86 -5.59
CA TYR A 11 19.62 -15.44 -6.49
C TYR A 11 19.09 -15.59 -7.92
N PHE A 12 17.87 -16.08 -8.10
CA PHE A 12 17.25 -16.15 -9.40
C PHE A 12 17.05 -14.77 -10.04
N ARG A 13 16.61 -13.78 -9.27
CA ARG A 13 16.40 -12.39 -9.76
C ARG A 13 17.71 -11.76 -10.19
N ILE A 14 18.76 -11.87 -9.36
CA ILE A 14 20.09 -11.33 -9.64
C ILE A 14 20.66 -11.98 -10.91
N THR A 15 20.66 -13.30 -10.95
CA THR A 15 21.16 -14.05 -12.12
C THR A 15 20.38 -13.72 -13.38
N ALA A 16 19.05 -13.69 -13.33
CA ALA A 16 18.21 -13.33 -14.46
C ALA A 16 18.42 -11.90 -14.95
N LYS A 17 18.70 -10.97 -14.04
CA LYS A 17 19.01 -9.57 -14.37
C LYS A 17 20.37 -9.44 -15.06
N LEU A 18 21.38 -10.09 -14.54
CA LEU A 18 22.72 -10.11 -15.12
C LEU A 18 22.73 -10.77 -16.50
N MET A 19 22.05 -11.89 -16.65
CA MET A 19 21.98 -12.63 -17.94
C MET A 19 21.14 -11.94 -19.04
N LYS A 20 20.50 -10.81 -18.74
CA LYS A 20 19.86 -9.96 -19.77
C LYS A 20 20.86 -9.12 -20.55
N LYS A 21 22.02 -8.88 -20.01
CA LYS A 21 23.08 -8.08 -20.63
C LYS A 21 23.99 -9.00 -21.44
N GLU A 22 24.41 -8.56 -22.61
CA GLU A 22 25.33 -9.32 -23.46
C GLU A 22 26.76 -9.26 -22.94
N GLN A 23 27.11 -8.13 -22.33
CA GLN A 23 28.43 -7.90 -21.73
C GLN A 23 28.28 -7.24 -20.36
N LEU A 24 29.13 -7.59 -19.44
CA LEU A 24 29.15 -7.14 -18.04
C LEU A 24 30.62 -6.94 -17.59
N SER A 25 30.83 -6.00 -16.70
CA SER A 25 32.05 -5.92 -15.90
C SER A 25 31.90 -6.58 -14.53
N ASP A 26 33.02 -6.97 -13.90
CA ASP A 26 33.02 -7.49 -12.54
C ASP A 26 32.33 -6.53 -11.57
N ASN A 27 32.61 -5.22 -11.71
CA ASN A 27 32.00 -4.18 -10.88
C ASN A 27 30.47 -4.10 -11.04
N GLU A 28 29.94 -4.32 -12.24
CA GLU A 28 28.49 -4.35 -12.44
C GLU A 28 27.85 -5.54 -11.74
N ILE A 29 28.48 -6.72 -11.75
CA ILE A 29 28.02 -7.89 -11.01
C ILE A 29 28.01 -7.59 -9.51
N ILE A 30 29.12 -7.05 -8.98
CA ILE A 30 29.24 -6.68 -7.58
C ILE A 30 28.17 -5.66 -7.17
N ASN A 31 27.96 -4.62 -8.00
CA ASN A 31 26.94 -3.60 -7.74
C ASN A 31 25.51 -4.16 -7.71
N VAL A 32 25.17 -5.04 -8.65
CA VAL A 32 23.83 -5.67 -8.65
C VAL A 32 23.67 -6.56 -7.43
N VAL A 33 24.68 -7.34 -7.06
CA VAL A 33 24.66 -8.17 -5.86
C VAL A 33 24.55 -7.34 -4.59
N ASN A 34 25.28 -6.23 -4.47
CA ASN A 34 25.22 -5.33 -3.32
C ASN A 34 23.83 -4.68 -3.16
N ASN A 35 23.18 -4.34 -4.26
CA ASN A 35 21.88 -3.67 -4.23
C ASN A 35 20.69 -4.62 -4.05
N GLU A 36 20.81 -5.85 -4.53
CA GLU A 36 19.68 -6.80 -4.56
C GLU A 36 19.96 -8.09 -3.78
N GLY A 37 21.20 -8.27 -3.34
CA GLY A 37 21.61 -9.43 -2.55
C GLY A 37 21.17 -9.36 -1.11
N PHE A 38 21.28 -10.49 -0.43
CA PHE A 38 20.82 -10.68 0.93
C PHE A 38 22.04 -10.77 1.85
N ARG A 39 22.17 -9.88 2.83
CA ARG A 39 23.24 -9.90 3.85
C ARG A 39 24.55 -10.61 3.41
N ASP A 40 24.77 -11.85 3.87
CA ASP A 40 25.98 -12.63 3.61
C ASP A 40 26.14 -13.02 2.13
N SER A 41 25.06 -12.99 1.33
CA SER A 41 25.14 -13.25 -0.10
C SER A 41 26.04 -12.28 -0.86
N VAL A 42 26.22 -11.05 -0.32
CA VAL A 42 27.16 -10.04 -0.87
C VAL A 42 28.61 -10.54 -0.83
N LEU A 43 28.96 -11.33 0.17
CA LEU A 43 30.31 -11.89 0.30
C LEU A 43 30.52 -13.15 -0.54
N PHE A 44 29.46 -13.92 -0.75
CA PHE A 44 29.53 -15.23 -1.37
C PHE A 44 29.17 -15.21 -2.87
N LEU A 45 28.11 -14.48 -3.25
CA LEU A 45 27.53 -14.56 -4.58
C LEU A 45 28.44 -14.02 -5.70
N PRO A 46 29.17 -12.92 -5.54
CA PRO A 46 30.12 -12.47 -6.56
C PRO A 46 31.17 -13.52 -6.91
N GLN A 47 31.72 -14.21 -5.91
CA GLN A 47 32.71 -15.27 -6.10
C GLN A 47 32.16 -16.46 -6.90
N LYS A 48 30.83 -16.69 -6.86
CA LYS A 48 30.15 -17.75 -7.59
C LYS A 48 29.70 -17.33 -8.98
N LEU A 49 29.57 -16.04 -9.22
CA LEU A 49 29.14 -15.50 -10.51
C LEU A 49 30.31 -15.08 -11.41
N ILE A 50 31.37 -14.55 -10.82
CA ILE A 50 32.57 -14.10 -11.55
C ILE A 50 33.48 -15.32 -11.78
N PRO A 51 33.93 -15.58 -13.04
CA PRO A 51 34.81 -16.69 -13.33
C PRO A 51 36.07 -16.70 -12.48
N GLN A 52 36.34 -17.80 -11.80
CA GLN A 52 37.50 -18.01 -10.93
C GLN A 52 38.53 -18.92 -11.63
N LYS A 53 39.83 -18.70 -11.34
CA LYS A 53 40.92 -19.52 -11.90
C LYS A 53 40.87 -21.00 -11.48
N ASP A 54 40.30 -21.28 -10.33
CA ASP A 54 40.16 -22.62 -9.75
C ASP A 54 38.82 -23.30 -10.12
N ASN A 55 38.02 -22.69 -11.01
CA ASN A 55 36.70 -23.16 -11.40
C ASN A 55 35.74 -23.38 -10.20
N SER A 56 35.93 -22.63 -9.15
CA SER A 56 35.04 -22.69 -7.96
C SER A 56 33.72 -21.90 -8.15
N ASP A 57 33.59 -21.20 -9.28
CA ASP A 57 32.35 -20.49 -9.68
C ASP A 57 31.30 -21.42 -10.28
N TRP A 58 30.12 -20.87 -10.58
CA TRP A 58 29.01 -21.64 -11.16
C TRP A 58 29.09 -21.82 -12.69
N GLY A 59 30.11 -21.30 -13.36
CA GLY A 59 30.24 -21.40 -14.82
C GLY A 59 29.12 -20.70 -15.61
N LEU A 60 28.45 -19.72 -15.03
CA LEU A 60 27.34 -19.00 -15.67
C LEU A 60 27.82 -17.90 -16.62
N PHE A 61 29.01 -17.40 -16.39
CA PHE A 61 29.66 -16.36 -17.20
C PHE A 61 31.04 -16.82 -17.66
N LYS A 62 31.44 -16.34 -18.83
CA LYS A 62 32.79 -16.52 -19.36
C LYS A 62 33.47 -15.17 -19.51
N ARG A 63 34.79 -15.10 -19.29
CA ARG A 63 35.59 -13.92 -19.52
C ARG A 63 35.98 -13.84 -21.00
N ASN A 64 35.73 -12.71 -21.62
CA ASN A 64 36.09 -12.41 -22.99
C ASN A 64 37.54 -11.87 -23.07
N ALA A 65 38.05 -11.71 -24.30
CA ALA A 65 39.41 -11.18 -24.52
C ALA A 65 39.57 -9.71 -24.10
N ASP A 66 38.48 -8.95 -24.05
CA ASP A 66 38.40 -7.54 -23.62
C ASP A 66 38.15 -7.39 -22.10
N ASP A 67 38.34 -8.47 -21.33
CA ASP A 67 38.12 -8.54 -19.89
C ASP A 67 36.65 -8.34 -19.46
N THR A 68 35.71 -8.28 -20.38
CA THR A 68 34.28 -8.30 -20.08
C THR A 68 33.79 -9.72 -19.81
N LEU A 69 32.64 -9.85 -19.18
CA LEU A 69 31.95 -11.11 -18.93
C LEU A 69 30.74 -11.24 -19.83
N SER A 70 30.54 -12.41 -20.42
CA SER A 70 29.32 -12.72 -21.17
C SER A 70 28.66 -14.00 -20.64
N PRO A 71 27.30 -14.07 -20.65
CA PRO A 71 26.60 -15.27 -20.23
C PRO A 71 26.95 -16.47 -21.09
N VAL A 72 27.19 -17.62 -20.48
CA VAL A 72 27.41 -18.90 -21.18
C VAL A 72 26.10 -19.44 -21.72
N ILE A 73 25.00 -19.23 -20.97
CA ILE A 73 23.67 -19.72 -21.32
C ILE A 73 22.91 -18.59 -22.05
N LYS A 74 22.45 -18.88 -23.26
CA LYS A 74 21.66 -17.91 -24.06
C LYS A 74 20.23 -17.71 -23.57
N ASN A 75 19.65 -18.74 -22.94
CA ASN A 75 18.29 -18.68 -22.41
C ASN A 75 18.28 -17.99 -21.06
N LYS A 76 17.33 -17.06 -20.90
CA LYS A 76 17.14 -16.38 -19.60
C LYS A 76 16.65 -17.38 -18.56
N PRO A 77 17.25 -17.42 -17.34
CA PRO A 77 16.76 -18.27 -16.29
C PRO A 77 15.36 -17.83 -15.85
N VAL A 78 14.44 -18.78 -15.83
CA VAL A 78 13.06 -18.57 -15.37
C VAL A 78 12.85 -19.45 -14.15
N SER A 79 12.50 -18.83 -13.02
CA SER A 79 12.13 -19.59 -11.83
C SER A 79 10.77 -20.28 -12.06
N PRO A 80 10.70 -21.61 -12.07
CA PRO A 80 9.42 -22.28 -12.21
C PRO A 80 8.55 -22.03 -10.98
N MET A 81 7.26 -21.75 -11.23
CA MET A 81 6.31 -21.64 -10.13
C MET A 81 6.11 -23.00 -9.45
N THR A 82 6.19 -23.02 -8.14
CA THR A 82 5.84 -24.21 -7.34
C THR A 82 4.33 -24.47 -7.40
N THR A 83 3.91 -25.70 -7.09
CA THR A 83 2.50 -26.07 -7.03
C THR A 83 1.73 -25.14 -6.09
N LEU A 84 2.30 -24.82 -4.92
CA LEU A 84 1.65 -23.96 -3.94
C LEU A 84 1.52 -22.50 -4.42
N GLN A 85 2.52 -21.97 -5.13
CA GLN A 85 2.41 -20.66 -5.79
C GLN A 85 1.30 -20.63 -6.84
N LYS A 86 1.15 -21.69 -7.62
CA LYS A 86 0.06 -21.84 -8.59
C LYS A 86 -1.31 -21.91 -7.91
N MET A 87 -1.42 -22.68 -6.82
CA MET A 87 -2.64 -22.77 -6.00
C MET A 87 -3.01 -21.41 -5.40
N TRP A 88 -2.03 -20.68 -4.86
CA TRP A 88 -2.22 -19.33 -4.33
C TRP A 88 -2.66 -18.34 -5.42
N LEU A 89 -1.99 -18.35 -6.57
CA LEU A 89 -2.37 -17.50 -7.71
C LEU A 89 -3.80 -17.78 -8.16
N LYS A 90 -4.19 -19.06 -8.25
CA LYS A 90 -5.56 -19.44 -8.61
C LYS A 90 -6.59 -18.91 -7.60
N SER A 91 -6.29 -18.96 -6.30
CA SER A 91 -7.15 -18.34 -5.28
C SER A 91 -7.24 -16.82 -5.43
N LYS A 92 -6.16 -16.15 -5.83
CA LYS A 92 -6.16 -14.70 -6.07
C LYS A 92 -6.95 -14.29 -7.30
N LEU A 93 -6.99 -15.11 -8.36
CA LEU A 93 -7.80 -14.85 -9.54
C LEU A 93 -9.31 -14.85 -9.23
N SER A 94 -9.73 -15.51 -8.15
CA SER A 94 -11.12 -15.49 -7.68
C SER A 94 -11.52 -14.20 -6.95
N ASP A 95 -10.57 -13.35 -6.57
CA ASP A 95 -10.85 -12.07 -5.91
C ASP A 95 -11.32 -11.04 -6.96
N PRO A 96 -12.52 -10.45 -6.84
CA PRO A 96 -13.01 -9.43 -7.78
C PRO A 96 -12.04 -8.27 -7.98
N LYS A 97 -11.25 -7.92 -6.96
CA LYS A 97 -10.28 -6.83 -7.01
C LYS A 97 -9.13 -7.08 -7.99
N ILE A 98 -8.87 -8.33 -8.38
CA ILE A 98 -7.79 -8.63 -9.33
C ILE A 98 -8.03 -7.97 -10.70
N ARG A 99 -9.31 -7.78 -11.06
CA ARG A 99 -9.75 -7.12 -12.31
C ARG A 99 -9.43 -5.63 -12.36
N LEU A 100 -9.05 -5.03 -11.22
CA LEU A 100 -8.56 -3.66 -11.17
C LEU A 100 -7.11 -3.55 -11.68
N PHE A 101 -6.35 -4.64 -11.61
CA PHE A 101 -4.92 -4.66 -11.91
C PHE A 101 -4.57 -5.43 -13.19
N LEU A 102 -5.39 -6.40 -13.57
CA LEU A 102 -5.21 -7.25 -14.74
C LEU A 102 -6.38 -7.10 -15.69
N CYS A 103 -6.10 -7.12 -17.00
CA CYS A 103 -7.15 -7.16 -18.02
C CYS A 103 -7.78 -8.56 -18.09
N ASP A 104 -9.02 -8.63 -18.57
CA ASP A 104 -9.80 -9.86 -18.64
C ASP A 104 -9.13 -10.94 -19.52
N ASP A 105 -8.43 -10.56 -20.59
CA ASP A 105 -7.67 -11.49 -21.43
C ASP A 105 -6.53 -12.17 -20.66
N THR A 106 -5.81 -11.39 -19.84
CA THR A 106 -4.74 -11.94 -18.99
C THR A 106 -5.31 -12.89 -17.94
N ILE A 107 -6.44 -12.53 -17.33
CA ILE A 107 -7.11 -13.37 -16.33
C ILE A 107 -7.53 -14.68 -16.99
N SER A 108 -8.22 -14.63 -18.12
CA SER A 108 -8.68 -15.81 -18.86
C SER A 108 -7.52 -16.73 -19.28
N ALA A 109 -6.39 -16.14 -19.73
CA ALA A 109 -5.19 -16.91 -20.08
C ALA A 109 -4.57 -17.59 -18.85
N LEU A 110 -4.56 -16.93 -17.69
CA LEU A 110 -4.07 -17.50 -16.44
C LEU A 110 -5.01 -18.59 -15.91
N GLU A 111 -6.32 -18.38 -15.94
CA GLU A 111 -7.32 -19.39 -15.56
C GLU A 111 -7.20 -20.65 -16.40
N LYS A 112 -7.01 -20.51 -17.73
CA LYS A 112 -6.77 -21.64 -18.63
C LYS A 112 -5.49 -22.40 -18.29
N ARG A 113 -4.39 -21.68 -17.98
CA ARG A 113 -3.12 -22.31 -17.60
C ARG A 113 -3.14 -22.98 -16.22
N LEU A 114 -4.07 -22.60 -15.37
CA LEU A 114 -4.24 -23.14 -14.02
C LEU A 114 -5.50 -24.02 -13.89
N SER A 115 -6.05 -24.50 -15.01
CA SER A 115 -7.29 -25.29 -15.02
C SER A 115 -7.22 -26.55 -14.15
N ASP A 116 -6.09 -27.23 -14.19
CA ASP A 116 -5.79 -28.47 -13.45
C ASP A 116 -5.30 -28.25 -12.01
N VAL A 117 -5.07 -26.98 -11.61
CA VAL A 117 -4.58 -26.63 -10.29
C VAL A 117 -5.77 -26.35 -9.36
N LYS A 118 -5.79 -26.93 -8.17
CA LYS A 118 -6.79 -26.61 -7.14
C LYS A 118 -6.42 -25.26 -6.47
N PRO A 119 -7.40 -24.40 -6.14
CA PRO A 119 -7.11 -23.19 -5.40
C PRO A 119 -6.63 -23.53 -3.97
N LEU A 120 -5.75 -22.69 -3.41
CA LEU A 120 -5.24 -22.87 -2.05
C LEU A 120 -6.37 -22.69 -1.01
N TYR A 121 -7.25 -21.74 -1.28
CA TYR A 121 -8.45 -21.49 -0.48
C TYR A 121 -9.58 -20.96 -1.39
N ASN A 122 -10.80 -21.11 -0.92
CA ASN A 122 -11.98 -20.51 -1.54
C ASN A 122 -12.44 -19.32 -0.69
N SER A 123 -12.86 -18.23 -1.31
CA SER A 123 -13.40 -17.05 -0.62
C SER A 123 -14.62 -17.38 0.26
N SER A 124 -15.38 -18.42 -0.08
CA SER A 124 -16.51 -18.90 0.72
C SER A 124 -16.13 -19.46 2.10
N TYR A 125 -14.84 -19.76 2.34
CA TYR A 125 -14.38 -20.22 3.66
C TYR A 125 -14.23 -19.09 4.67
N PHE A 126 -14.28 -17.82 4.21
CA PHE A 126 -14.04 -16.65 5.04
C PHE A 126 -15.31 -15.81 5.19
N ARG A 127 -15.58 -15.40 6.42
CA ARG A 127 -16.58 -14.41 6.76
C ARG A 127 -15.87 -13.16 7.30
N TYR A 128 -16.12 -12.02 6.66
CA TYR A 128 -15.60 -10.74 7.13
C TYR A 128 -16.60 -10.13 8.11
N THR A 129 -16.20 -9.89 9.37
CA THR A 129 -17.08 -9.36 10.42
C THR A 129 -17.00 -7.85 10.57
N ASP A 130 -15.85 -7.24 10.27
CA ASP A 130 -15.61 -5.80 10.46
C ASP A 130 -15.59 -5.02 9.14
N ARG A 131 -16.24 -5.55 8.11
CA ARG A 131 -16.33 -4.93 6.80
C ARG A 131 -17.70 -4.31 6.59
N PHE A 132 -17.74 -3.02 6.20
CA PHE A 132 -18.99 -2.38 5.82
C PHE A 132 -19.55 -2.98 4.52
N SER A 133 -20.88 -3.00 4.42
CA SER A 133 -21.58 -3.56 3.27
C SER A 133 -21.64 -2.64 2.05
N ASP A 134 -21.24 -1.37 2.21
CA ASP A 134 -21.32 -0.32 1.20
C ASP A 134 -19.96 -0.06 0.52
N GLY A 135 -19.15 -1.12 0.33
CA GLY A 135 -17.89 -1.07 -0.39
C GLY A 135 -18.01 -0.61 -1.84
N ASP A 136 -16.87 -0.39 -2.49
CA ASP A 136 -16.86 -0.06 -3.92
C ASP A 136 -17.31 -1.27 -4.75
N ASP A 137 -18.07 -1.02 -5.84
CA ASP A 137 -18.44 -2.07 -6.80
C ASP A 137 -17.30 -2.32 -7.79
N TYR A 138 -16.52 -3.37 -7.52
CA TYR A 138 -15.40 -3.78 -8.38
C TYR A 138 -15.84 -4.46 -9.68
N SER A 139 -17.15 -4.77 -9.85
CA SER A 139 -17.71 -5.32 -11.07
C SER A 139 -18.09 -4.23 -12.07
N ASP A 140 -18.29 -2.98 -11.62
CA ASP A 140 -18.60 -1.86 -12.48
C ASP A 140 -17.44 -1.57 -13.44
N GLU A 141 -17.77 -1.56 -14.72
CA GLU A 141 -16.81 -1.33 -15.82
C GLU A 141 -16.25 0.09 -15.81
N ILE A 142 -17.07 1.10 -15.45
CA ILE A 142 -16.64 2.49 -15.35
C ILE A 142 -15.66 2.65 -14.21
N TYR A 143 -15.96 2.05 -13.05
CA TYR A 143 -15.06 2.03 -11.91
C TYR A 143 -13.70 1.42 -12.28
N ARG A 144 -13.69 0.25 -12.93
CA ARG A 144 -12.46 -0.44 -13.34
C ARG A 144 -11.62 0.40 -14.31
N LYS A 145 -12.25 1.01 -15.32
CA LYS A 145 -11.58 1.91 -16.27
C LYS A 145 -10.97 3.13 -15.58
N ASN A 146 -11.72 3.76 -14.69
CA ASN A 146 -11.24 4.91 -13.91
C ASN A 146 -10.07 4.52 -13.00
N PHE A 147 -10.18 3.38 -12.30
CA PHE A 147 -9.11 2.87 -11.44
C PHE A 147 -7.82 2.60 -12.23
N GLN A 148 -7.91 1.94 -13.38
CA GLN A 148 -6.76 1.64 -14.23
C GLN A 148 -6.11 2.92 -14.78
N ALA A 149 -6.91 3.91 -15.21
CA ALA A 149 -6.41 5.19 -15.66
C ALA A 149 -5.64 5.93 -14.53
N ILE A 150 -6.18 5.92 -13.31
CA ILE A 150 -5.53 6.49 -12.13
C ILE A 150 -4.23 5.74 -11.79
N LEU A 151 -4.26 4.41 -11.79
CA LEU A 151 -3.08 3.59 -11.52
C LEU A 151 -1.95 3.86 -12.52
N ASN A 152 -2.30 3.99 -13.80
CA ASN A 152 -1.34 4.36 -14.83
C ASN A 152 -0.82 5.79 -14.62
N GLY A 153 -1.68 6.74 -14.29
CA GLY A 153 -1.30 8.11 -13.96
C GLY A 153 -0.34 8.21 -12.77
N VAL A 154 -0.53 7.38 -11.73
CA VAL A 154 0.42 7.27 -10.60
C VAL A 154 1.77 6.75 -11.07
N LYS A 155 1.78 5.70 -11.90
CA LYS A 155 3.02 5.09 -12.40
C LYS A 155 3.82 5.98 -13.34
N SER A 156 3.12 6.71 -14.22
CA SER A 156 3.73 7.59 -15.23
C SER A 156 3.89 9.04 -14.77
N GLN A 157 3.36 9.40 -13.59
CA GLN A 157 3.28 10.79 -13.10
C GLN A 157 2.53 11.71 -14.08
N GLU A 158 1.47 11.18 -14.70
CA GLU A 158 0.63 11.91 -15.66
C GLU A 158 -0.44 12.70 -14.92
N ILE A 159 -0.65 13.95 -15.40
CA ILE A 159 -1.75 14.81 -14.95
C ILE A 159 -3.04 14.30 -15.59
N LEU A 160 -4.05 14.03 -14.76
CA LEU A 160 -5.35 13.54 -15.21
C LEU A 160 -6.43 14.61 -15.02
N GLU A 161 -7.37 14.67 -15.95
CA GLU A 161 -8.64 15.39 -15.76
C GLU A 161 -9.62 14.43 -15.08
N ILE A 162 -10.04 14.78 -13.86
CA ILE A 162 -10.94 13.94 -13.06
C ILE A 162 -12.25 14.68 -12.82
N THR A 163 -13.35 14.01 -13.13
CA THR A 163 -14.71 14.45 -12.80
C THR A 163 -15.25 13.54 -11.70
N PHE A 164 -15.65 14.12 -10.58
CA PHE A 164 -16.18 13.36 -9.44
C PHE A 164 -17.19 14.18 -8.64
N THR A 165 -18.02 13.49 -7.86
CA THR A 165 -18.95 14.12 -6.91
C THR A 165 -18.32 14.17 -5.52
N SER A 166 -18.21 15.38 -4.94
CA SER A 166 -17.66 15.60 -3.61
C SER A 166 -18.55 15.03 -2.52
N GLY A 167 -18.04 14.97 -1.27
CA GLY A 167 -18.83 14.55 -0.10
C GLY A 167 -20.07 15.42 0.17
N HIS A 168 -20.07 16.65 -0.34
CA HIS A 168 -21.18 17.61 -0.21
C HIS A 168 -22.10 17.65 -1.44
N GLY A 169 -22.01 16.65 -2.32
CA GLY A 169 -22.85 16.55 -3.52
C GLY A 169 -22.46 17.47 -4.69
N GLN A 170 -21.37 18.20 -4.57
CA GLN A 170 -20.91 19.09 -5.65
C GLN A 170 -20.14 18.30 -6.70
N ARG A 171 -20.49 18.49 -7.96
CA ARG A 171 -19.74 17.94 -9.10
C ARG A 171 -18.52 18.79 -9.38
N ILE A 172 -17.34 18.16 -9.35
CA ILE A 172 -16.03 18.78 -9.53
C ILE A 172 -15.38 18.21 -10.79
N HIS A 173 -14.88 19.10 -11.66
CA HIS A 173 -14.08 18.73 -12.83
C HIS A 173 -12.81 19.56 -12.85
N ARG A 174 -11.65 18.93 -12.62
CA ARG A 174 -10.35 19.60 -12.50
C ARG A 174 -9.21 18.68 -12.89
N LYS A 175 -8.01 19.29 -13.06
CA LYS A 175 -6.75 18.58 -13.29
C LYS A 175 -6.08 18.21 -11.98
N PHE A 176 -5.71 16.94 -11.87
CA PHE A 176 -5.02 16.38 -10.71
C PHE A 176 -3.81 15.59 -11.13
N LEU A 177 -2.75 15.64 -10.34
CA LEU A 177 -1.63 14.71 -10.38
C LEU A 177 -1.89 13.62 -9.34
N PRO A 178 -2.21 12.38 -9.72
CA PRO A 178 -2.38 11.28 -8.78
C PRO A 178 -1.01 10.87 -8.24
N ILE A 179 -0.91 10.71 -6.92
CA ILE A 179 0.37 10.41 -6.24
C ILE A 179 0.38 8.99 -5.70
N LYS A 180 -0.73 8.57 -5.07
CA LYS A 180 -0.82 7.29 -4.38
C LYS A 180 -2.26 6.80 -4.33
N ILE A 181 -2.44 5.51 -4.47
CA ILE A 181 -3.73 4.85 -4.22
C ILE A 181 -3.67 4.21 -2.83
N GLU A 182 -4.71 4.41 -2.05
CA GLU A 182 -4.89 3.84 -0.72
C GLU A 182 -6.11 2.95 -0.69
N TYR A 183 -6.03 1.84 0.02
CA TYR A 183 -7.14 0.92 0.24
C TYR A 183 -7.52 0.88 1.71
N SER A 184 -8.79 1.06 2.00
CA SER A 184 -9.37 0.92 3.33
C SER A 184 -10.06 -0.45 3.46
N PRO A 185 -9.46 -1.43 4.17
CA PRO A 185 -10.05 -2.76 4.32
C PRO A 185 -11.42 -2.73 5.03
N LYS A 186 -11.58 -1.87 6.06
CA LYS A 186 -12.82 -1.71 6.82
C LYS A 186 -13.97 -1.21 5.94
N ASN A 187 -13.70 -0.19 5.13
CA ASN A 187 -14.70 0.41 4.24
C ASN A 187 -14.81 -0.33 2.90
N ASP A 188 -13.87 -1.22 2.59
CA ASP A 188 -13.72 -1.86 1.28
C ASP A 188 -13.74 -0.85 0.11
N LYS A 189 -13.01 0.25 0.27
CA LYS A 189 -12.97 1.36 -0.69
C LYS A 189 -11.54 1.74 -1.04
N PHE A 190 -11.33 2.09 -2.31
CA PHE A 190 -10.09 2.70 -2.76
C PHE A 190 -10.23 4.22 -2.81
N ARG A 191 -9.15 4.90 -2.44
CA ARG A 191 -9.01 6.36 -2.50
C ARG A 191 -7.73 6.72 -3.24
N VAL A 192 -7.75 7.81 -3.99
CA VAL A 192 -6.55 8.37 -4.60
C VAL A 192 -6.16 9.65 -3.87
N TYR A 193 -4.92 9.67 -3.40
CA TYR A 193 -4.26 10.88 -2.95
C TYR A 193 -3.71 11.60 -4.17
N SER A 194 -4.11 12.86 -4.36
CA SER A 194 -3.77 13.62 -5.56
C SER A 194 -3.46 15.08 -5.23
N MET A 195 -2.73 15.72 -6.12
CA MET A 195 -2.44 17.16 -6.06
C MET A 195 -3.25 17.87 -7.12
N LEU A 196 -3.99 18.90 -6.71
CA LEU A 196 -4.72 19.77 -7.61
C LEU A 196 -3.74 20.62 -8.41
N ILE A 197 -3.86 20.59 -9.73
CA ILE A 197 -3.07 21.42 -10.65
C ILE A 197 -3.93 22.59 -11.12
N LYS A 198 -3.43 23.81 -10.87
CA LYS A 198 -4.07 25.05 -11.35
C LYS A 198 -2.99 25.91 -12.02
N CYS A 199 -3.27 26.35 -13.25
CA CYS A 199 -2.33 27.15 -14.05
C CYS A 199 -0.91 26.53 -14.13
N GLY A 200 -0.82 25.20 -14.31
CA GLY A 200 0.45 24.48 -14.41
C GLY A 200 1.24 24.34 -13.08
N ARG A 201 0.67 24.75 -11.95
CA ARG A 201 1.31 24.69 -10.63
C ARG A 201 0.51 23.83 -9.66
N ILE A 202 1.20 23.20 -8.71
CA ILE A 202 0.57 22.48 -7.60
C ILE A 202 -0.06 23.52 -6.66
N HIS A 203 -1.38 23.42 -6.47
CA HIS A 203 -2.15 24.35 -5.63
C HIS A 203 -2.41 23.77 -4.24
N SER A 204 -2.98 22.58 -4.19
CA SER A 204 -3.34 21.90 -2.94
C SER A 204 -3.33 20.39 -3.12
N SER A 205 -3.39 19.65 -2.02
CA SER A 205 -3.54 18.21 -2.05
C SER A 205 -4.93 17.81 -1.55
N GLY A 206 -5.40 16.65 -2.00
CA GLY A 206 -6.69 16.11 -1.57
C GLY A 206 -6.78 14.61 -1.77
N VAL A 207 -7.79 14.02 -1.13
CA VAL A 207 -8.13 12.61 -1.27
C VAL A 207 -9.47 12.51 -1.98
N ILE A 208 -9.56 11.68 -3.00
CA ILE A 208 -10.78 11.44 -3.77
C ILE A 208 -11.12 9.95 -3.64
N ASN A 209 -12.33 9.63 -3.20
CA ASN A 209 -12.82 8.25 -3.23
C ASN A 209 -13.03 7.83 -4.69
N ILE A 210 -12.43 6.72 -5.11
CA ILE A 210 -12.49 6.26 -6.50
C ILE A 210 -13.93 5.93 -6.90
N GLY A 211 -14.72 5.38 -6.00
CA GLY A 211 -16.16 5.11 -6.22
C GLY A 211 -17.03 6.34 -6.50
N ARG A 212 -16.51 7.56 -6.25
CA ARG A 212 -17.22 8.82 -6.58
C ARG A 212 -16.78 9.45 -7.90
N ILE A 213 -15.83 8.81 -8.60
CA ILE A 213 -15.28 9.31 -9.85
C ILE A 213 -16.16 8.86 -11.01
N GLU A 214 -16.73 9.84 -11.68
CA GLU A 214 -17.58 9.63 -12.87
C GLU A 214 -16.71 9.34 -14.10
N LYS A 215 -15.62 10.09 -14.27
CA LYS A 215 -14.77 10.01 -15.46
C LYS A 215 -13.34 10.45 -15.17
N VAL A 216 -12.40 9.72 -15.73
CA VAL A 216 -10.97 10.06 -15.80
C VAL A 216 -10.56 10.21 -17.25
N ARG A 217 -9.83 11.28 -17.57
CA ARG A 217 -9.26 11.55 -18.89
C ARG A 217 -7.76 11.76 -18.75
N GLN A 218 -6.99 11.07 -19.55
CA GLN A 218 -5.55 11.29 -19.70
C GLN A 218 -5.30 12.59 -20.47
N THR A 219 -4.34 13.40 -20.01
CA THR A 219 -4.03 14.70 -20.65
C THR A 219 -2.80 14.64 -21.54
N GLY A 220 -1.99 13.57 -21.44
CA GLY A 220 -0.68 13.49 -22.06
C GLY A 220 0.35 14.45 -21.46
N GLN A 221 0.03 15.14 -20.35
CA GLN A 221 0.93 16.04 -19.64
C GLN A 221 1.55 15.32 -18.46
N PHE A 222 2.88 15.26 -18.41
CA PHE A 222 3.62 14.59 -17.34
C PHE A 222 4.24 15.62 -16.39
N CYS A 223 4.26 15.29 -15.10
CA CYS A 223 4.93 16.12 -14.12
C CYS A 223 6.43 15.84 -14.16
N THR A 224 7.20 16.82 -14.62
CA THR A 224 8.67 16.73 -14.67
C THR A 224 9.35 17.17 -13.37
N ILE A 225 8.59 17.77 -12.46
CA ILE A 225 9.11 18.25 -11.17
C ILE A 225 9.09 17.05 -10.20
N PRO A 226 10.22 16.71 -9.58
CA PRO A 226 10.23 15.68 -8.55
C PRO A 226 9.37 16.14 -7.38
N VAL A 227 8.16 15.55 -7.27
CA VAL A 227 7.27 15.82 -6.15
C VAL A 227 7.86 15.15 -4.92
N ASN A 228 8.28 15.94 -3.95
CA ASN A 228 8.71 15.39 -2.66
C ASN A 228 7.49 14.90 -1.88
N ILE A 229 7.04 13.69 -2.23
CA ILE A 229 5.86 13.04 -1.66
C ILE A 229 5.91 13.01 -0.13
N PRO A 230 7.02 12.60 0.53
CA PRO A 230 7.13 12.62 1.98
C PRO A 230 6.86 14.00 2.59
N LYS A 231 7.41 15.07 1.99
CA LYS A 231 7.20 16.45 2.48
C LYS A 231 5.74 16.90 2.39
N HIS A 232 5.03 16.50 1.33
CA HIS A 232 3.62 16.85 1.16
C HIS A 232 2.72 16.01 2.07
N LEU A 233 3.03 14.72 2.28
CA LEU A 233 2.32 13.86 3.22
C LEU A 233 2.53 14.33 4.66
N ASN A 234 3.75 14.69 5.04
CA ASN A 234 4.06 15.16 6.39
C ASN A 234 3.39 16.51 6.73
N LYS A 235 3.15 17.39 5.76
CA LYS A 235 2.39 18.64 5.98
C LYS A 235 0.93 18.41 6.37
N ARG A 236 0.40 17.23 6.17
CA ARG A 236 -0.97 16.85 6.55
C ARG A 236 -1.06 16.27 7.94
N LYS A 237 0.05 15.81 8.50
CA LYS A 237 0.06 15.33 9.89
C LYS A 237 -0.27 16.46 10.84
N CYS A 238 -0.99 16.12 11.89
CA CYS A 238 -1.24 17.03 13.01
C CYS A 238 0.08 17.59 13.54
N SER A 239 0.08 18.85 13.95
CA SER A 239 1.22 19.49 14.61
C SER A 239 1.50 18.88 15.97
N GLU A 240 0.43 18.50 16.68
CA GLU A 240 0.46 17.87 17.98
C GLU A 240 -0.37 16.58 17.96
N PRO A 241 0.13 15.47 18.55
CA PRO A 241 -0.62 14.23 18.64
C PRO A 241 -1.76 14.36 19.65
N VAL A 242 -2.85 13.64 19.40
CA VAL A 242 -3.88 13.46 20.42
C VAL A 242 -3.34 12.52 21.49
N THR A 243 -3.35 12.99 22.73
CA THR A 243 -2.93 12.23 23.91
C THR A 243 -4.15 11.71 24.65
N VAL A 244 -4.21 10.41 24.85
CA VAL A 244 -5.35 9.72 25.45
C VAL A 244 -4.87 8.86 26.61
N ARG A 245 -5.57 8.94 27.75
CA ARG A 245 -5.46 7.97 28.84
C ARG A 245 -6.45 6.86 28.57
N VAL A 246 -6.00 5.62 28.66
CA VAL A 246 -6.79 4.41 28.40
C VAL A 246 -6.81 3.58 29.68
N THR A 247 -8.00 3.34 30.22
CA THR A 247 -8.18 2.52 31.43
C THR A 247 -8.11 1.02 31.12
N THR A 248 -7.93 0.22 32.15
CA THR A 248 -7.91 -1.25 32.03
C THR A 248 -9.29 -1.90 32.02
N GLU A 249 -10.34 -1.11 32.24
CA GLU A 249 -11.71 -1.61 32.32
C GLU A 249 -12.16 -2.26 31.00
N ARG A 250 -12.94 -3.36 31.08
CA ARG A 250 -13.56 -4.04 29.93
C ARG A 250 -12.58 -4.36 28.78
N ASN A 251 -11.34 -4.66 29.12
CA ASN A 251 -10.28 -4.95 28.14
C ASN A 251 -10.02 -3.79 27.15
N THR A 252 -10.21 -2.55 27.62
CA THR A 252 -10.15 -1.36 26.76
C THR A 252 -8.78 -1.17 26.15
N VAL A 253 -7.71 -1.48 26.87
CA VAL A 253 -6.33 -1.31 26.36
C VAL A 253 -6.14 -2.11 25.09
N GLU A 254 -6.48 -3.39 25.09
CA GLU A 254 -6.32 -4.25 23.91
C GLU A 254 -7.21 -3.80 22.75
N ARG A 255 -8.49 -3.53 23.01
CA ARG A 255 -9.44 -3.02 22.01
C ARG A 255 -8.97 -1.69 21.41
N PHE A 256 -8.41 -0.82 22.22
CA PHE A 256 -7.87 0.47 21.79
C PHE A 256 -6.70 0.29 20.82
N PHE A 257 -5.74 -0.56 21.19
CA PHE A 257 -4.60 -0.84 20.30
C PHE A 257 -5.00 -1.53 19.01
N MET A 258 -6.03 -2.35 19.01
CA MET A 258 -6.59 -2.96 17.79
C MET A 258 -7.28 -1.91 16.90
N GLU A 259 -8.16 -1.07 17.45
CA GLU A 259 -8.89 -0.04 16.69
C GLU A 259 -7.94 0.99 16.06
N PHE A 260 -6.93 1.41 16.83
CA PHE A 260 -5.95 2.40 16.36
C PHE A 260 -4.68 1.77 15.78
N ALA A 261 -4.71 0.49 15.39
CA ALA A 261 -3.57 -0.18 14.76
C ALA A 261 -3.02 0.55 13.51
N PRO A 262 -3.85 1.15 12.63
CA PRO A 262 -3.37 1.86 11.45
C PRO A 262 -2.70 3.21 11.74
N TYR A 263 -2.86 3.75 12.94
CA TYR A 263 -2.30 5.06 13.29
C TYR A 263 -0.87 4.95 13.81
N GLU A 264 -0.04 5.93 13.48
CA GLU A 264 1.23 6.13 14.15
C GLU A 264 0.98 6.51 15.59
N LYS A 265 1.55 5.77 16.53
CA LYS A 265 1.31 5.96 17.95
C LYS A 265 2.54 5.66 18.80
N GLN A 266 2.63 6.35 19.92
CA GLN A 266 3.57 6.10 21.00
C GLN A 266 2.77 5.87 22.27
N SER A 267 3.14 4.88 23.06
CA SER A 267 2.43 4.55 24.31
C SER A 267 3.40 4.35 25.46
N GLU A 268 2.94 4.77 26.63
CA GLU A 268 3.58 4.52 27.92
C GLU A 268 2.57 3.80 28.80
N ARG A 269 2.98 2.73 29.47
CA ARG A 269 2.12 1.96 30.38
C ARG A 269 2.58 2.14 31.80
N ASP A 270 1.66 2.50 32.68
CA ASP A 270 1.87 2.44 34.12
C ASP A 270 1.83 0.98 34.57
N LEU A 271 2.94 0.50 35.10
CA LEU A 271 3.07 -0.88 35.55
C LEU A 271 2.26 -1.17 36.81
N THR A 272 1.88 -0.13 37.58
CA THR A 272 1.13 -0.25 38.84
C THR A 272 -0.37 -0.34 38.59
N THR A 273 -0.90 0.58 37.77
CA THR A 273 -2.34 0.67 37.47
C THR A 273 -2.72 -0.13 36.22
N GLY A 274 -1.74 -0.42 35.37
CA GLY A 274 -1.96 -1.04 34.05
C GLY A 274 -2.54 -0.09 32.99
N GLU A 275 -2.86 1.15 33.34
CA GLU A 275 -3.34 2.19 32.44
C GLU A 275 -2.29 2.58 31.42
N CYS A 276 -2.74 3.04 30.25
CA CYS A 276 -1.85 3.47 29.18
C CYS A 276 -2.11 4.94 28.82
N ILE A 277 -1.03 5.70 28.65
CA ILE A 277 -1.08 7.00 27.98
C ILE A 277 -0.60 6.80 26.56
N VAL A 278 -1.44 7.15 25.59
CA VAL A 278 -1.18 6.91 24.16
C VAL A 278 -1.23 8.24 23.41
N LYS A 279 -0.17 8.52 22.65
CA LYS A 279 -0.09 9.65 21.70
C LYS A 279 -0.38 9.12 20.31
N ILE A 280 -1.35 9.71 19.60
CA ILE A 280 -1.78 9.31 18.26
C ILE A 280 -1.54 10.44 17.30
N TRP A 281 -0.74 10.19 16.24
CA TRP A 281 -0.59 11.11 15.11
C TRP A 281 -1.60 10.77 14.04
N TYR A 282 -2.24 11.80 13.50
CA TYR A 282 -3.29 11.65 12.50
C TYR A 282 -3.14 12.67 11.36
N ASP A 283 -3.84 12.45 10.27
CA ASP A 283 -3.97 13.43 9.19
C ASP A 283 -5.05 14.46 9.58
N ASN A 284 -4.73 15.74 9.44
CA ASN A 284 -5.66 16.82 9.78
C ASN A 284 -7.04 16.71 9.10
N GLN A 285 -7.12 16.02 7.95
CA GLN A 285 -8.39 15.76 7.28
C GLN A 285 -9.20 14.63 7.94
N ASP A 286 -8.56 13.79 8.73
CA ASP A 286 -9.18 12.67 9.44
C ASP A 286 -9.51 12.99 10.91
N GLU A 287 -9.35 14.27 11.34
CA GLU A 287 -9.61 14.70 12.72
C GLU A 287 -11.00 14.29 13.21
N THR A 288 -12.02 14.55 12.39
CA THR A 288 -13.40 14.20 12.72
C THR A 288 -13.60 12.69 12.87
N GLU A 289 -13.00 11.90 11.99
CA GLU A 289 -13.05 10.42 12.04
C GLU A 289 -12.35 9.91 13.30
N LEU A 290 -11.17 10.44 13.62
CA LEU A 290 -10.44 10.09 14.85
C LEU A 290 -11.28 10.40 16.08
N LEU A 291 -11.91 11.58 16.13
CA LEU A 291 -12.76 12.01 17.24
C LEU A 291 -13.95 11.05 17.44
N ILE A 292 -14.63 10.67 16.35
CA ILE A 292 -15.75 9.71 16.41
C ILE A 292 -15.28 8.36 16.96
N ARG A 293 -14.15 7.86 16.49
CA ARG A 293 -13.58 6.58 16.94
C ARG A 293 -13.20 6.62 18.43
N LEU A 294 -12.62 7.71 18.89
CA LEU A 294 -12.29 7.89 20.32
C LEU A 294 -13.56 7.92 21.17
N LEU A 295 -14.58 8.70 20.78
CA LEU A 295 -15.84 8.77 21.51
C LEU A 295 -16.59 7.44 21.61
N ALA A 296 -16.37 6.51 20.66
CA ALA A 296 -16.94 5.17 20.70
C ALA A 296 -16.47 4.31 21.88
N PHE A 297 -15.38 4.68 22.55
CA PHE A 297 -14.89 4.02 23.77
C PHE A 297 -15.63 4.47 25.03
N GLY A 298 -16.41 5.56 24.95
CA GLY A 298 -17.16 6.10 26.09
C GLY A 298 -16.26 6.48 27.27
N PRO A 299 -16.66 6.15 28.53
CA PRO A 299 -15.94 6.59 29.72
C PRO A 299 -14.63 5.84 30.00
N THR A 300 -14.28 4.85 29.19
CA THR A 300 -13.08 4.04 29.40
C THR A 300 -11.80 4.68 28.85
N ILE A 301 -11.94 5.84 28.24
CA ILE A 301 -10.81 6.66 27.81
C ILE A 301 -11.00 8.12 28.23
N GLU A 302 -9.91 8.85 28.38
CA GLU A 302 -9.90 10.29 28.60
C GLU A 302 -8.95 10.97 27.61
N ILE A 303 -9.45 11.95 26.87
CA ILE A 303 -8.63 12.79 25.98
C ILE A 303 -7.95 13.86 26.82
N LEU A 304 -6.61 13.84 26.88
CA LEU A 304 -5.80 14.74 27.69
C LEU A 304 -5.36 15.98 26.92
N ALA A 305 -4.95 15.81 25.66
CA ALA A 305 -4.40 16.87 24.82
C ALA A 305 -4.63 16.55 23.33
N PRO A 306 -4.53 17.52 22.41
CA PRO A 306 -4.46 18.97 22.67
C PRO A 306 -5.79 19.55 23.18
N PHE A 307 -5.74 20.75 23.75
CA PHE A 307 -6.90 21.39 24.36
C PHE A 307 -8.08 21.55 23.40
N ASP A 308 -7.83 22.03 22.18
CA ASP A 308 -8.88 22.23 21.16
C ASP A 308 -9.58 20.92 20.78
N PHE A 309 -8.83 19.82 20.66
CA PHE A 309 -9.39 18.50 20.36
C PHE A 309 -10.24 17.97 21.54
N ARG A 310 -9.75 18.17 22.78
CA ARG A 310 -10.50 17.83 24.01
C ARG A 310 -11.80 18.64 24.11
N GLN A 311 -11.76 19.93 23.80
CA GLN A 311 -12.95 20.78 23.80
C GLN A 311 -13.99 20.31 22.79
N LYS A 312 -13.60 20.00 21.54
CA LYS A 312 -14.49 19.43 20.52
C LYS A 312 -15.14 18.11 20.97
N ALA A 313 -14.39 17.27 21.69
CA ALA A 313 -14.92 16.04 22.26
C ALA A 313 -15.96 16.32 23.33
N ALA A 314 -15.65 17.23 24.28
CA ALA A 314 -16.55 17.62 25.34
C ALA A 314 -17.86 18.22 24.82
N GLU A 315 -17.79 19.13 23.84
CA GLU A 315 -18.96 19.73 23.19
C GLU A 315 -19.89 18.66 22.58
N ARG A 316 -19.33 17.65 21.90
CA ARG A 316 -20.15 16.57 21.34
C ARG A 316 -20.84 15.74 22.41
N VAL A 317 -20.14 15.41 23.49
CA VAL A 317 -20.71 14.65 24.62
C VAL A 317 -21.82 15.45 25.31
N LEU A 318 -21.60 16.74 25.55
CA LEU A 318 -22.60 17.63 26.15
C LEU A 318 -23.84 17.78 25.28
N ASN A 319 -23.66 18.02 23.97
CA ASN A 319 -24.78 18.11 23.04
C ASN A 319 -25.61 16.80 23.00
N GLN A 320 -24.93 15.66 23.04
CA GLN A 320 -25.60 14.37 23.09
C GLN A 320 -26.37 14.18 24.41
N PHE A 321 -25.79 14.58 25.51
CA PHE A 321 -26.41 14.54 26.85
C PHE A 321 -27.67 15.42 26.91
N GLU A 322 -27.64 16.64 26.35
CA GLU A 322 -28.79 17.54 26.30
C GLU A 322 -29.94 16.94 25.46
N ILE A 323 -29.66 16.32 24.33
CA ILE A 323 -30.67 15.65 23.51
C ILE A 323 -31.38 14.55 24.32
N PHE A 324 -30.65 13.73 25.06
CA PHE A 324 -31.26 12.69 25.89
C PHE A 324 -32.04 13.23 27.08
N ARG A 325 -31.55 14.33 27.70
CA ARG A 325 -32.22 14.96 28.85
C ARG A 325 -33.55 15.61 28.49
N HIS A 326 -33.71 16.11 27.26
CA HIS A 326 -34.97 16.72 26.82
C HIS A 326 -36.02 15.69 26.36
N GLN A 327 -35.69 14.42 26.27
CA GLN A 327 -36.62 13.34 25.92
C GLN A 327 -37.14 12.57 27.14
N THR A 328 -36.64 12.87 28.34
CA THR A 328 -37.14 12.39 29.63
C THR A 328 -37.92 13.49 30.33
#